data_0d2fcf60ab188bbf0c82ca3f5fac7186
#
_entry.id   0d2fcf60ab188bbf0c82ca3f5fac7186
#
_cell.length_a   1.000
_cell.length_b   1.000
_cell.length_c   1.000
_cell.angle_alpha   90.00
_cell.angle_beta   90.00
_cell.angle_gamma   90.00
#
_symmetry.space_group_name_H-M   'P 1'
#
loop_
_entity.id
_entity.type
_entity.pdbx_description
1 polymer ?
#
loop_
_entity_poly.entity_id
_entity_poly.type
_entity_poly.pdbx_seq_one_letter_code
_entity_poly.pdbx_strand_id
1 'polypeptide(L)'
;VEDAHGGNWHRQVSMLSAEKIEAFRKKIWVDYGAFGENLVIEGFDFRNLPVTSRFAIGDVVLEMTQIGKECHNDCVIKQQTGECIMPHEGVFARVLTGGEIHVGDEVTLLPALENPPLRAAVITLSDKGSRGEREDKSGPLIVEMLTAAGYVVEETMILPDEAKALKTQLIRMADGRQVNLVLTTGGTGFAPRDITPE
;
A
#
# COMPACT_ATOMS: atom_id res chain seq x y z
N VAL A 1 11.68 16.94 2.36
CA VAL A 1 10.46 17.02 3.21
C VAL A 1 9.88 15.64 3.28
N GLU A 2 9.75 15.08 4.48
CA GLU A 2 9.13 13.78 4.67
C GLU A 2 7.61 13.93 4.55
N ASP A 3 6.99 13.17 3.63
CA ASP A 3 5.55 13.09 3.47
C ASP A 3 4.98 12.01 4.38
N ALA A 4 3.82 12.26 4.99
CA ALA A 4 3.14 11.30 5.86
C ALA A 4 2.72 10.01 5.12
N HIS A 5 2.62 10.07 3.78
CA HIS A 5 2.35 8.91 2.93
C HIS A 5 3.62 8.20 2.48
N GLY A 6 4.80 8.80 2.66
CA GLY A 6 6.08 8.19 2.34
C GLY A 6 6.29 6.89 3.11
N GLY A 7 6.91 5.88 2.47
CA GLY A 7 7.22 4.62 3.11
C GLY A 7 6.78 3.39 2.33
N ASN A 8 7.06 2.24 2.90
CA ASN A 8 6.85 0.96 2.22
C ASN A 8 5.45 0.39 2.50
N TRP A 9 4.45 1.00 1.90
CA TRP A 9 3.05 0.61 2.02
C TRP A 9 2.28 0.96 0.74
N HIS A 10 0.97 0.65 0.67
CA HIS A 10 0.20 0.81 -0.58
C HIS A 10 -0.29 2.24 -0.85
N ARG A 11 -0.27 3.14 0.14
CA ARG A 11 -0.74 4.54 0.02
C ARG A 11 0.41 5.53 -0.01
N GLN A 12 1.40 5.29 -0.89
CA GLN A 12 2.61 6.14 -0.99
C GLN A 12 2.32 7.50 -1.60
N VAL A 13 1.37 7.57 -2.53
CA VAL A 13 0.99 8.79 -3.23
C VAL A 13 -0.52 8.92 -3.18
N SER A 14 -1.00 10.10 -2.77
CA SER A 14 -2.42 10.46 -2.83
C SER A 14 -2.69 11.32 -4.06
N MET A 15 -3.76 11.02 -4.78
CA MET A 15 -4.13 11.71 -6.01
C MET A 15 -5.58 12.19 -5.96
N LEU A 16 -5.85 13.33 -6.56
CA LEU A 16 -7.18 13.91 -6.73
C LEU A 16 -7.36 14.43 -8.15
N SER A 17 -8.57 14.30 -8.68
CA SER A 17 -8.94 14.91 -9.96
C SER A 17 -9.05 16.43 -9.80
N ALA A 18 -8.46 17.17 -10.74
CA ALA A 18 -8.58 18.62 -10.81
C ALA A 18 -10.05 19.05 -10.91
N GLU A 19 -10.84 18.34 -11.70
CA GLU A 19 -12.27 18.62 -11.90
C GLU A 19 -13.08 18.48 -10.60
N LYS A 20 -12.70 17.55 -9.73
CA LYS A 20 -13.37 17.36 -8.43
C LYS A 20 -13.01 18.50 -7.47
N ILE A 21 -11.78 18.98 -7.49
CA ILE A 21 -11.35 20.15 -6.73
C ILE A 21 -12.08 21.41 -7.23
N GLU A 22 -12.13 21.62 -8.55
CA GLU A 22 -12.83 22.76 -9.14
C GLU A 22 -14.35 22.73 -8.85
N ALA A 23 -14.96 21.55 -8.86
CA ALA A 23 -16.35 21.41 -8.44
C ALA A 23 -16.56 21.77 -6.96
N PHE A 24 -15.63 21.41 -6.10
CA PHE A 24 -15.65 21.77 -4.68
C PHE A 24 -15.45 23.27 -4.47
N ARG A 25 -14.54 23.91 -5.23
CA ARG A 25 -14.28 25.36 -5.19
C ARG A 25 -15.49 26.23 -5.49
N LYS A 26 -16.51 25.70 -6.17
CA LYS A 26 -17.79 26.40 -6.36
C LYS A 26 -18.55 26.62 -5.06
N LYS A 27 -18.28 25.82 -4.03
CA LYS A 27 -18.91 25.94 -2.70
C LYS A 27 -18.04 26.79 -1.77
N ILE A 28 -16.76 26.48 -1.72
CA ILE A 28 -15.80 27.17 -0.88
C ILE A 28 -14.41 27.08 -1.51
N TRP A 29 -13.68 28.18 -1.48
CA TRP A 29 -12.33 28.24 -2.03
C TRP A 29 -11.34 27.42 -1.19
N VAL A 30 -10.55 26.59 -1.86
CA VAL A 30 -9.45 25.80 -1.30
C VAL A 30 -8.24 25.85 -2.23
N ASP A 31 -7.04 25.84 -1.67
CA ASP A 31 -5.81 25.69 -2.44
C ASP A 31 -5.55 24.22 -2.82
N TYR A 32 -4.69 23.99 -3.79
CA TYR A 32 -4.17 22.63 -4.04
C TYR A 32 -3.34 22.18 -2.85
N GLY A 33 -3.44 20.90 -2.50
CA GLY A 33 -2.85 20.33 -1.29
C GLY A 33 -3.73 20.40 -0.04
N ALA A 34 -4.87 21.13 -0.10
CA ALA A 34 -5.75 21.33 1.04
C ALA A 34 -6.37 20.03 1.58
N PHE A 35 -6.60 19.04 0.72
CA PHE A 35 -7.13 17.73 1.10
C PHE A 35 -6.04 16.72 1.47
N GLY A 36 -4.75 17.12 1.41
CA GLY A 36 -3.58 16.26 1.61
C GLY A 36 -3.24 15.41 0.38
N GLU A 37 -3.64 15.87 -0.80
CA GLU A 37 -3.25 15.24 -2.06
C GLU A 37 -1.81 15.60 -2.44
N ASN A 38 -1.06 14.61 -2.91
CA ASN A 38 0.28 14.80 -3.45
C ASN A 38 0.24 15.23 -4.91
N LEU A 39 -0.69 14.67 -5.68
CA LEU A 39 -0.85 14.97 -7.10
C LEU A 39 -2.29 15.38 -7.39
N VAL A 40 -2.42 16.46 -8.18
CA VAL A 40 -3.67 16.87 -8.80
C VAL A 40 -3.56 16.57 -10.29
N ILE A 41 -4.46 15.77 -10.81
CA ILE A 41 -4.40 15.26 -12.18
C ILE A 41 -5.69 15.63 -12.92
N GLU A 42 -5.54 16.22 -14.09
CA GLU A 42 -6.63 16.61 -14.97
C GLU A 42 -6.98 15.49 -15.95
N GLY A 43 -8.25 15.39 -16.33
CA GLY A 43 -8.73 14.47 -17.35
C GLY A 43 -9.06 13.05 -16.87
N PHE A 44 -9.01 12.78 -15.56
CA PHE A 44 -9.32 11.47 -15.02
C PHE A 44 -10.46 11.51 -13.99
N ASP A 45 -11.45 10.65 -14.17
CA ASP A 45 -12.39 10.28 -13.11
C ASP A 45 -11.93 9.00 -12.44
N PHE A 46 -11.05 9.13 -11.46
CA PHE A 46 -10.39 8.01 -10.78
C PHE A 46 -11.38 7.03 -10.14
N ARG A 47 -12.53 7.51 -9.67
CA ARG A 47 -13.52 6.68 -9.01
C ARG A 47 -14.10 5.59 -9.93
N ASN A 48 -14.11 5.87 -11.24
CA ASN A 48 -14.60 4.95 -12.26
C ASN A 48 -13.51 4.04 -12.83
N LEU A 49 -12.27 4.17 -12.36
CA LEU A 49 -11.17 3.29 -12.74
C LEU A 49 -11.03 2.13 -11.76
N PRO A 50 -10.69 0.93 -12.24
CA PRO A 50 -10.39 -0.20 -11.37
C PRO A 50 -9.22 0.10 -10.43
N VAL A 51 -9.28 -0.36 -9.18
CA VAL A 51 -8.08 -0.56 -8.36
C VAL A 51 -7.14 -1.46 -9.18
N THR A 52 -5.84 -1.23 -9.12
CA THR A 52 -4.79 -1.77 -10.00
C THR A 52 -4.57 -1.02 -11.32
N SER A 53 -5.37 0.02 -11.63
CA SER A 53 -5.05 0.92 -12.76
C SER A 53 -3.66 1.52 -12.59
N ARG A 54 -2.91 1.56 -13.70
CA ARG A 54 -1.53 2.07 -13.71
C ARG A 54 -1.42 3.32 -14.54
N PHE A 55 -0.65 4.28 -14.04
CA PHE A 55 -0.42 5.56 -14.68
C PHE A 55 1.07 5.74 -14.93
N ALA A 56 1.43 6.15 -16.14
CA ALA A 56 2.77 6.63 -16.46
C ALA A 56 2.78 8.16 -16.44
N ILE A 57 3.81 8.74 -15.81
CA ILE A 57 4.08 10.17 -15.75
C ILE A 57 5.58 10.31 -15.99
N GLY A 58 5.99 10.62 -17.23
CA GLY A 58 7.38 10.48 -17.63
C GLY A 58 7.89 9.05 -17.39
N ASP A 59 8.98 8.91 -16.62
CA ASP A 59 9.56 7.62 -16.26
C ASP A 59 8.89 6.99 -15.01
N VAL A 60 8.03 7.74 -14.31
CA VAL A 60 7.35 7.27 -13.09
C VAL A 60 6.16 6.41 -13.46
N VAL A 61 6.03 5.26 -12.78
CA VAL A 61 4.85 4.40 -12.91
C VAL A 61 4.20 4.25 -11.54
N LEU A 62 2.94 4.63 -11.46
CA LEU A 62 2.08 4.51 -10.28
C LEU A 62 1.03 3.42 -10.50
N GLU A 63 0.69 2.67 -9.46
CA GLU A 63 -0.43 1.72 -9.46
C GLU A 63 -1.45 2.14 -8.40
N MET A 64 -2.69 2.38 -8.84
CA MET A 64 -3.79 2.72 -7.94
C MET A 64 -4.13 1.54 -7.03
N THR A 65 -4.13 1.77 -5.72
CA THR A 65 -4.29 0.71 -4.72
C THR A 65 -5.56 0.85 -3.90
N GLN A 66 -6.13 2.05 -3.84
CA GLN A 66 -7.32 2.31 -3.03
C GLN A 66 -8.08 3.52 -3.53
N ILE A 67 -9.41 3.46 -3.46
CA ILE A 67 -10.31 4.59 -3.67
C ILE A 67 -10.85 5.02 -2.30
N GLY A 68 -10.72 6.30 -2.00
CA GLY A 68 -11.17 6.90 -0.74
C GLY A 68 -10.37 6.45 0.48
N LYS A 69 -10.68 7.04 1.60
CA LYS A 69 -10.17 6.63 2.92
C LYS A 69 -11.17 6.98 4.01
N GLU A 70 -11.24 6.19 5.06
CA GLU A 70 -11.91 6.61 6.29
C GLU A 70 -11.10 7.69 6.99
N CYS A 71 -11.76 8.79 7.35
CA CYS A 71 -11.19 9.83 8.19
C CYS A 71 -11.74 9.69 9.59
N HIS A 72 -10.89 9.29 10.54
CA HIS A 72 -11.27 9.10 11.94
C HIS A 72 -11.28 10.42 12.73
N ASN A 73 -10.59 11.43 12.25
CA ASN A 73 -10.52 12.76 12.87
C ASN A 73 -11.02 13.80 11.89
N ASP A 74 -11.78 14.77 12.39
CA ASP A 74 -12.15 15.94 11.60
C ASP A 74 -10.92 16.80 11.33
N CYS A 75 -10.43 16.74 10.09
CA CYS A 75 -9.32 17.59 9.65
C CYS A 75 -9.78 19.05 9.50
N VAL A 76 -8.80 19.97 9.41
CA VAL A 76 -9.07 21.40 9.29
C VAL A 76 -10.05 21.72 8.15
N ILE A 77 -9.91 21.05 7.01
CA ILE A 77 -10.83 21.23 5.87
C ILE A 77 -12.24 20.84 6.25
N LYS A 78 -12.46 19.67 6.84
CA LYS A 78 -13.81 19.25 7.24
C LYS A 78 -14.41 20.15 8.32
N GLN A 79 -13.58 20.67 9.24
CA GLN A 79 -14.05 21.64 10.24
C GLN A 79 -14.45 22.98 9.62
N GLN A 80 -13.72 23.46 8.62
CA GLN A 80 -14.00 24.75 7.97
C GLN A 80 -15.13 24.68 6.94
N THR A 81 -15.25 23.58 6.22
CA THR A 81 -16.16 23.45 5.07
C THR A 81 -17.36 22.56 5.35
N GLY A 82 -17.36 21.80 6.45
CA GLY A 82 -18.35 20.78 6.78
C GLY A 82 -18.21 19.47 5.99
N GLU A 83 -17.41 19.45 4.93
CA GLU A 83 -17.21 18.27 4.08
C GLU A 83 -15.75 18.15 3.58
N CYS A 84 -15.37 16.96 3.13
CA CYS A 84 -14.09 16.69 2.50
C CYS A 84 -14.30 15.70 1.35
N ILE A 85 -13.69 15.97 0.19
CA ILE A 85 -13.83 15.09 -0.98
C ILE A 85 -12.86 13.91 -0.97
N MET A 86 -11.77 13.97 -0.21
CA MET A 86 -10.76 12.92 -0.17
C MET A 86 -11.30 11.53 0.22
N PRO A 87 -12.27 11.38 1.17
CA PRO A 87 -12.86 10.09 1.48
C PRO A 87 -13.59 9.39 0.33
N HIS A 88 -14.06 10.17 -0.65
CA HIS A 88 -14.91 9.65 -1.72
C HIS A 88 -14.27 9.72 -3.10
N GLU A 89 -13.51 10.77 -3.36
CA GLU A 89 -12.94 11.07 -4.68
C GLU A 89 -11.41 10.91 -4.72
N GLY A 90 -10.76 10.93 -3.55
CA GLY A 90 -9.33 10.71 -3.46
C GLY A 90 -8.96 9.27 -3.73
N VAL A 91 -7.82 9.07 -4.38
CA VAL A 91 -7.27 7.74 -4.61
C VAL A 91 -5.83 7.68 -4.11
N PHE A 92 -5.38 6.48 -3.83
CA PHE A 92 -4.02 6.23 -3.39
C PHE A 92 -3.33 5.29 -4.35
N ALA A 93 -2.03 5.51 -4.50
CA ALA A 93 -1.19 4.71 -5.37
C ALA A 93 0.10 4.29 -4.67
N ARG A 94 0.64 3.17 -5.11
CA ARG A 94 2.03 2.79 -4.85
C ARG A 94 2.90 3.14 -6.03
N VAL A 95 4.16 3.42 -5.78
CA VAL A 95 5.18 3.68 -6.79
C VAL A 95 5.74 2.33 -7.27
N LEU A 96 5.55 2.02 -8.55
CA LEU A 96 6.18 0.85 -9.19
C LEU A 96 7.55 1.21 -9.74
N THR A 97 7.67 2.37 -10.36
CA THR A 97 8.93 2.95 -10.84
C THR A 97 9.01 4.38 -10.34
N GLY A 98 10.07 4.69 -9.62
CA GLY A 98 10.32 6.05 -9.11
C GLY A 98 10.94 6.95 -10.16
N GLY A 99 10.92 8.25 -9.90
CA GLY A 99 11.49 9.30 -10.76
C GLY A 99 11.02 10.68 -10.29
N GLU A 100 11.24 11.67 -11.12
CA GLU A 100 10.79 13.04 -10.89
C GLU A 100 9.50 13.33 -11.66
N ILE A 101 8.58 14.07 -11.03
CA ILE A 101 7.33 14.51 -11.62
C ILE A 101 7.29 16.04 -11.52
N HIS A 102 6.93 16.71 -12.62
CA HIS A 102 6.80 18.16 -12.70
C HIS A 102 5.37 18.57 -13.05
N VAL A 103 5.02 19.78 -12.67
CA VAL A 103 3.74 20.36 -13.08
C VAL A 103 3.71 20.50 -14.60
N GLY A 104 2.67 19.96 -15.23
CA GLY A 104 2.49 19.95 -16.68
C GLY A 104 2.94 18.66 -17.36
N ASP A 105 3.49 17.70 -16.61
CA ASP A 105 3.80 16.38 -17.16
C ASP A 105 2.52 15.66 -17.57
N GLU A 106 2.58 15.00 -18.73
CA GLU A 106 1.45 14.21 -19.25
C GLU A 106 1.26 12.93 -18.42
N VAL A 107 0.01 12.65 -18.11
CA VAL A 107 -0.39 11.41 -17.40
C VAL A 107 -1.08 10.48 -18.38
N THR A 108 -0.52 9.29 -18.55
CA THR A 108 -1.07 8.27 -19.44
C THR A 108 -1.59 7.07 -18.64
N LEU A 109 -2.85 6.69 -18.88
CA LEU A 109 -3.40 5.44 -18.35
C LEU A 109 -2.81 4.26 -19.14
N LEU A 110 -2.09 3.39 -18.46
CA LEU A 110 -1.50 2.20 -19.05
C LEU A 110 -2.54 1.09 -19.24
N PRO A 111 -2.37 0.24 -20.26
CA PRO A 111 -3.21 -0.95 -20.42
C PRO A 111 -3.21 -1.83 -19.16
N ALA A 112 -4.36 -2.42 -18.84
CA ALA A 112 -4.44 -3.40 -17.78
C ALA A 112 -3.50 -4.58 -18.03
N LEU A 113 -2.89 -5.10 -16.96
CA LEU A 113 -2.12 -6.33 -17.06
C LEU A 113 -3.08 -7.51 -17.21
N GLU A 114 -2.86 -8.36 -18.20
CA GLU A 114 -3.65 -9.59 -18.36
C GLU A 114 -3.45 -10.54 -17.16
N ASN A 115 -2.22 -10.62 -16.67
CA ASN A 115 -1.85 -11.46 -15.53
C ASN A 115 -0.97 -10.63 -14.58
N PRO A 116 -1.57 -9.83 -13.67
CA PRO A 116 -0.79 -9.08 -12.70
C PRO A 116 -0.04 -10.06 -11.77
N PRO A 117 1.22 -9.79 -11.45
CA PRO A 117 1.97 -10.65 -10.55
C PRO A 117 1.31 -10.69 -9.18
N LEU A 118 1.08 -11.89 -8.66
CA LEU A 118 0.62 -12.10 -7.29
C LEU A 118 1.78 -11.81 -6.33
N ARG A 119 1.49 -11.18 -5.22
CA ARG A 119 2.45 -10.75 -4.20
C ARG A 119 2.34 -11.64 -2.99
N ALA A 120 3.46 -11.99 -2.41
CA ALA A 120 3.52 -12.81 -1.21
C ALA A 120 4.44 -12.24 -0.15
N ALA A 121 4.23 -12.63 1.10
CA ALA A 121 5.16 -12.43 2.21
C ALA A 121 5.40 -13.75 2.93
N VAL A 122 6.58 -13.91 3.51
CA VAL A 122 6.96 -15.10 4.28
C VAL A 122 7.37 -14.69 5.68
N ILE A 123 6.75 -15.31 6.68
CA ILE A 123 7.02 -15.06 8.10
C ILE A 123 7.49 -16.36 8.75
N THR A 124 8.73 -16.36 9.23
CA THR A 124 9.26 -17.47 10.02
C THR A 124 9.13 -17.15 11.51
N LEU A 125 8.50 -18.03 12.27
CA LEU A 125 8.40 -17.93 13.71
C LEU A 125 9.47 -18.80 14.37
N SER A 126 10.36 -18.15 15.09
CA SER A 126 11.46 -18.82 15.80
C SER A 126 12.10 -17.89 16.82
N ASP A 127 12.00 -18.21 18.09
CA ASP A 127 12.68 -17.49 19.19
C ASP A 127 14.21 -17.47 18.98
N LYS A 128 14.80 -18.57 18.55
CA LYS A 128 16.25 -18.65 18.31
C LYS A 128 16.64 -17.93 17.02
N GLY A 129 15.84 -18.08 15.97
CA GLY A 129 16.08 -17.41 14.70
C GLY A 129 16.00 -15.89 14.82
N SER A 130 15.02 -15.36 15.55
CA SER A 130 14.85 -13.92 15.76
C SER A 130 16.00 -13.27 16.54
N ARG A 131 16.73 -14.06 17.33
CA ARG A 131 17.97 -13.62 18.05
C ARG A 131 19.25 -13.91 17.28
N GLY A 132 19.17 -14.48 16.06
CA GLY A 132 20.34 -14.85 15.28
C GLY A 132 21.11 -16.11 15.80
N GLU A 133 20.53 -16.86 16.73
CA GLU A 133 21.11 -18.06 17.33
C GLU A 133 20.89 -19.31 16.46
N ARG A 134 20.04 -19.22 15.46
CA ARG A 134 19.69 -20.31 14.54
C ARG A 134 19.45 -19.76 13.15
N GLU A 135 20.07 -20.38 12.15
CA GLU A 135 19.82 -20.09 10.74
C GLU A 135 18.40 -20.51 10.34
N ASP A 136 17.68 -19.62 9.65
CA ASP A 136 16.41 -19.96 9.02
C ASP A 136 16.65 -20.66 7.69
N LYS A 137 16.22 -21.90 7.60
CA LYS A 137 16.29 -22.71 6.36
C LYS A 137 14.95 -22.82 5.66
N SER A 138 13.85 -22.64 6.39
CA SER A 138 12.49 -22.80 5.86
C SER A 138 12.02 -21.56 5.10
N GLY A 139 12.27 -20.36 5.63
CA GLY A 139 11.91 -19.12 4.97
C GLY A 139 12.50 -18.98 3.57
N PRO A 140 13.84 -19.10 3.39
CA PRO A 140 14.46 -19.04 2.07
C PRO A 140 13.95 -20.09 1.08
N LEU A 141 13.68 -21.32 1.54
CA LEU A 141 13.12 -22.38 0.68
C LEU A 141 11.70 -22.01 0.20
N ILE A 142 10.85 -21.46 1.10
CA ILE A 142 9.51 -21.00 0.73
C ILE A 142 9.60 -19.85 -0.29
N VAL A 143 10.52 -18.93 -0.11
CA VAL A 143 10.79 -17.83 -1.06
C VAL A 143 11.13 -18.36 -2.45
N GLU A 144 12.03 -19.33 -2.52
CA GLU A 144 12.40 -19.99 -3.78
C GLU A 144 11.18 -20.63 -4.46
N MET A 145 10.38 -21.40 -3.71
CA MET A 145 9.18 -22.06 -4.21
C MET A 145 8.13 -21.05 -4.71
N LEU A 146 7.90 -19.96 -3.96
CA LEU A 146 6.96 -18.91 -4.36
C LEU A 146 7.43 -18.18 -5.62
N THR A 147 8.71 -17.86 -5.70
CA THR A 147 9.31 -17.22 -6.87
C THR A 147 9.21 -18.11 -8.11
N ALA A 148 9.49 -19.41 -7.96
CA ALA A 148 9.32 -20.39 -9.04
C ALA A 148 7.83 -20.53 -9.47
N ALA A 149 6.89 -20.32 -8.56
CA ALA A 149 5.44 -20.30 -8.82
C ALA A 149 4.92 -18.97 -9.40
N GLY A 150 5.82 -17.99 -9.67
CA GLY A 150 5.45 -16.71 -10.28
C GLY A 150 4.99 -15.63 -9.30
N TYR A 151 5.16 -15.82 -7.99
CA TYR A 151 4.89 -14.78 -7.01
C TYR A 151 6.06 -13.79 -6.91
N VAL A 152 5.73 -12.53 -6.67
CA VAL A 152 6.69 -11.52 -6.20
C VAL A 152 6.71 -11.55 -4.69
N VAL A 153 7.82 -11.98 -4.09
CA VAL A 153 7.97 -11.97 -2.64
C VAL A 153 8.38 -10.57 -2.19
N GLU A 154 7.44 -9.85 -1.60
CA GLU A 154 7.59 -8.46 -1.15
C GLU A 154 8.45 -8.33 0.10
N GLU A 155 8.28 -9.28 1.01
CA GLU A 155 8.95 -9.20 2.31
C GLU A 155 9.11 -10.59 2.94
N THR A 156 10.24 -10.75 3.62
CA THR A 156 10.54 -11.91 4.45
C THR A 156 10.95 -11.44 5.83
N MET A 157 10.54 -12.14 6.88
CA MET A 157 10.93 -11.80 8.24
C MET A 157 11.00 -13.01 9.15
N ILE A 158 11.80 -12.89 10.20
CA ILE A 158 11.85 -13.87 11.28
C ILE A 158 11.36 -13.16 12.54
N LEU A 159 10.34 -13.72 13.17
CA LEU A 159 9.72 -13.19 14.40
C LEU A 159 9.94 -14.15 15.57
N PRO A 160 9.96 -13.64 16.81
CA PRO A 160 9.83 -14.48 17.98
C PRO A 160 8.46 -15.18 18.00
N ASP A 161 8.36 -16.29 18.74
CA ASP A 161 7.12 -17.04 18.93
C ASP A 161 6.17 -16.25 19.88
N GLU A 162 5.65 -15.12 19.38
CA GLU A 162 4.77 -14.19 20.09
C GLU A 162 3.56 -13.79 19.26
N ALA A 163 2.35 -14.10 19.77
CA ALA A 163 1.07 -13.82 19.10
C ALA A 163 0.91 -12.35 18.69
N LYS A 164 1.31 -11.42 19.56
CA LYS A 164 1.21 -9.99 19.29
C LYS A 164 2.11 -9.57 18.14
N ALA A 165 3.35 -10.07 18.08
CA ALA A 165 4.28 -9.78 16.98
C ALA A 165 3.74 -10.33 15.65
N LEU A 166 3.31 -11.59 15.64
CA LEU A 166 2.71 -12.22 14.47
C LEU A 166 1.48 -11.45 13.98
N LYS A 167 0.50 -11.18 14.86
CA LYS A 167 -0.73 -10.45 14.51
C LYS A 167 -0.43 -9.07 13.90
N THR A 168 0.51 -8.33 14.50
CA THR A 168 0.91 -7.01 13.97
C THR A 168 1.45 -7.12 12.55
N GLN A 169 2.28 -8.11 12.28
CA GLN A 169 2.85 -8.27 10.93
C GLN A 169 1.84 -8.84 9.94
N LEU A 170 0.93 -9.71 10.33
CA LEU A 170 -0.15 -10.18 9.47
C LEU A 170 -1.04 -9.01 9.01
N ILE A 171 -1.45 -8.14 9.93
CA ILE A 171 -2.21 -6.92 9.61
C ILE A 171 -1.40 -6.01 8.68
N ARG A 172 -0.11 -5.80 8.98
CA ARG A 172 0.76 -4.99 8.13
C ARG A 172 0.90 -5.56 6.72
N MET A 173 1.01 -6.88 6.57
CA MET A 173 1.09 -7.51 5.24
C MET A 173 -0.24 -7.43 4.50
N ALA A 174 -1.36 -7.70 5.18
CA ALA A 174 -2.68 -7.65 4.56
C ALA A 174 -3.11 -6.21 4.21
N ASP A 175 -3.11 -5.32 5.21
CA ASP A 175 -3.71 -3.99 5.07
C ASP A 175 -2.69 -2.95 4.56
N GLY A 176 -1.44 -3.05 5.01
CA GLY A 176 -0.40 -2.08 4.65
C GLY A 176 0.32 -2.40 3.34
N ARG A 177 0.63 -3.66 3.08
CA ARG A 177 1.35 -4.11 1.87
C ARG A 177 0.42 -4.64 0.80
N GLN A 178 -0.80 -5.03 1.16
CA GLN A 178 -1.79 -5.63 0.28
C GLN A 178 -1.22 -6.83 -0.51
N VAL A 179 -0.52 -7.71 0.18
CA VAL A 179 -0.06 -8.96 -0.43
C VAL A 179 -1.23 -9.93 -0.62
N ASN A 180 -1.18 -10.75 -1.66
CA ASN A 180 -2.22 -11.73 -1.98
C ASN A 180 -2.10 -13.00 -1.12
N LEU A 181 -0.89 -13.28 -0.61
CA LEU A 181 -0.59 -14.48 0.16
C LEU A 181 0.41 -14.16 1.26
N VAL A 182 0.13 -14.62 2.47
CA VAL A 182 1.11 -14.66 3.56
C VAL A 182 1.30 -16.11 3.96
N LEU A 183 2.53 -16.59 3.88
CA LEU A 183 2.90 -17.91 4.40
C LEU A 183 3.66 -17.77 5.70
N THR A 184 3.25 -18.54 6.69
CA THR A 184 3.93 -18.65 7.98
C THR A 184 4.59 -20.03 8.11
N THR A 185 5.76 -20.08 8.74
CA THR A 185 6.48 -21.32 9.05
C THR A 185 7.11 -21.23 10.43
N GLY A 186 7.33 -22.37 11.08
CA GLY A 186 7.80 -22.42 12.47
C GLY A 186 6.70 -22.23 13.50
N GLY A 187 7.01 -22.31 14.79
CA GLY A 187 6.06 -22.16 15.89
C GLY A 187 4.89 -23.16 15.86
N THR A 188 5.12 -24.37 15.33
CA THR A 188 4.09 -25.39 15.08
C THR A 188 4.19 -26.58 16.04
N GLY A 189 5.01 -26.50 17.09
CA GLY A 189 5.21 -27.55 18.07
C GLY A 189 4.12 -27.56 19.15
N PHE A 190 4.41 -28.29 20.25
CA PHE A 190 3.49 -28.45 21.38
C PHE A 190 3.82 -27.54 22.57
N ALA A 191 4.82 -26.67 22.44
CA ALA A 191 5.13 -25.72 23.50
C ALA A 191 4.06 -24.63 23.57
N PRO A 192 3.75 -24.09 24.79
CA PRO A 192 2.75 -23.01 24.92
C PRO A 192 3.04 -21.73 24.13
N ARG A 193 4.24 -21.61 23.59
CA ARG A 193 4.65 -20.50 22.71
C ARG A 193 4.51 -20.81 21.23
N ASP A 194 4.25 -22.06 20.85
CA ASP A 194 4.01 -22.47 19.47
C ASP A 194 2.55 -22.17 19.12
N ILE A 195 2.32 -20.99 18.55
CA ILE A 195 0.99 -20.39 18.34
C ILE A 195 0.59 -20.30 16.85
N THR A 196 1.44 -20.76 15.95
CA THR A 196 1.21 -20.55 14.51
C THR A 196 -0.04 -21.21 13.96
N PRO A 197 -0.50 -22.39 14.45
CA PRO A 197 -1.73 -23.01 14.00
C PRO A 197 -3.02 -22.36 14.52
N GLU A 198 -2.94 -21.53 15.56
CA GLU A 198 -4.08 -20.88 16.22
C GLU A 198 -4.34 -19.47 15.67
#